data_9fe17fadd2285db8e9dbc50934bb3382
#
_entry.id   9fe17fadd2285db8e9dbc50934bb3382
#
_cell.length_a   1.000
_cell.length_b   1.000
_cell.length_c   1.000
_cell.angle_alpha   90.00
_cell.angle_beta   90.00
_cell.angle_gamma   90.00
#
_symmetry.space_group_name_H-M   'P 1'
#
loop_
_entity.id
_entity.type
_entity.pdbx_description
1 polymer ?
#
loop_
_entity_poly.entity_id
_entity_poly.type
_entity_poly.pdbx_seq_one_letter_code
_entity_poly.pdbx_strand_id
1 'polypeptide(L)'
;MRTYNRGMPFESVTKAAEADFPTRWGHFRIFGFVGTRAAETPDPACSTDPSQSNPPEEMVALVMGDVSSTPPIVRIHSQCLTGDVFGSLRCDCRLQLELALRTIAEEGAGILLYEQQEGRGIGLMPKLQAYALQDKGLDTVEANEKLGFKADCRVFELPAEVLKLMGITQVRLMTNNPDKVAALESAGIRVVERMSSVVESQESFEKYLQVKRDKMGHITEEADSVNS
;
A
#
# COMPACT_ATOMS: atom_id res chain seq x y z
N MET A 1 11.38 -7.97 13.65
CA MET A 1 11.95 -6.61 13.54
C MET A 1 12.81 -6.60 12.27
N ARG A 2 12.29 -6.04 11.15
CA ARG A 2 13.08 -5.92 9.91
C ARG A 2 14.06 -4.78 10.10
N THR A 3 15.36 -5.06 9.99
CA THR A 3 16.40 -4.04 9.95
C THR A 3 16.36 -3.35 8.59
N TYR A 4 15.81 -2.14 8.53
CA TYR A 4 15.92 -1.30 7.35
C TYR A 4 17.38 -0.87 7.18
N ASN A 5 18.00 -1.30 6.10
CA ASN A 5 19.37 -0.94 5.75
C ASN A 5 19.38 0.53 5.30
N ARG A 6 20.33 1.35 5.82
CA ARG A 6 20.43 2.80 5.60
C ARG A 6 21.02 3.21 4.23
N GLY A 7 21.03 2.35 3.23
CA GLY A 7 21.35 2.70 1.84
C GLY A 7 20.10 3.23 1.12
N MET A 8 20.24 4.16 0.18
CA MET A 8 19.13 4.57 -0.67
C MET A 8 18.72 3.36 -1.52
N PRO A 9 17.49 2.83 -1.39
CA PRO A 9 17.07 1.60 -2.07
C PRO A 9 16.88 1.80 -3.57
N PHE A 10 16.83 3.06 -4.02
CA PHE A 10 16.69 3.44 -5.42
C PHE A 10 17.91 4.22 -5.90
N GLU A 11 18.42 3.87 -7.10
CA GLU A 11 19.40 4.67 -7.83
C GLU A 11 18.77 5.97 -8.34
N SER A 12 17.51 5.88 -8.75
CA SER A 12 16.75 7.04 -9.19
C SER A 12 15.25 6.86 -8.97
N VAL A 13 14.57 7.97 -8.64
CA VAL A 13 13.11 8.10 -8.71
C VAL A 13 12.79 9.35 -9.50
N THR A 14 12.00 9.22 -10.56
CA THR A 14 11.68 10.32 -11.47
C THR A 14 10.19 10.46 -11.68
N LYS A 15 9.73 11.71 -11.86
CA LYS A 15 8.39 12.02 -12.34
C LYS A 15 8.36 11.83 -13.84
N ALA A 16 7.62 10.83 -14.33
CA ALA A 16 7.50 10.52 -15.75
C ALA A 16 6.40 11.32 -16.46
N ALA A 17 5.29 11.59 -15.76
CA ALA A 17 4.15 12.28 -16.34
C ALA A 17 3.32 13.01 -15.27
N GLU A 18 2.50 13.96 -15.75
CA GLU A 18 1.54 14.70 -14.95
C GLU A 18 0.37 15.10 -15.82
N ALA A 19 -0.87 14.95 -15.33
CA ALA A 19 -2.06 15.32 -16.05
C ALA A 19 -3.19 15.77 -15.13
N ASP A 20 -4.17 16.45 -15.69
CA ASP A 20 -5.45 16.74 -15.07
C ASP A 20 -6.28 15.46 -14.93
N PHE A 21 -6.94 15.28 -13.79
CA PHE A 21 -7.62 14.02 -13.49
C PHE A 21 -8.95 14.24 -12.75
N PRO A 22 -10.02 14.58 -13.46
CA PRO A 22 -11.34 14.68 -12.89
C PRO A 22 -11.87 13.29 -12.51
N THR A 23 -12.43 13.17 -11.31
CA THR A 23 -13.03 11.94 -10.78
C THR A 23 -14.42 12.20 -10.22
N ARG A 24 -15.17 11.14 -9.92
CA ARG A 24 -16.46 11.26 -9.22
C ARG A 24 -16.34 11.80 -7.78
N TRP A 25 -15.15 11.76 -7.18
CA TRP A 25 -14.88 12.31 -5.84
C TRP A 25 -14.39 13.75 -5.87
N GLY A 26 -13.99 14.27 -7.01
CA GLY A 26 -13.48 15.62 -7.18
C GLY A 26 -12.36 15.69 -8.20
N HIS A 27 -11.70 16.84 -8.22
CA HIS A 27 -10.69 17.19 -9.20
C HIS A 27 -9.30 16.94 -8.63
N PHE A 28 -8.62 15.92 -9.11
CA PHE A 28 -7.25 15.58 -8.79
C PHE A 28 -6.29 15.96 -9.92
N ARG A 29 -5.02 15.98 -9.62
CA ARG A 29 -3.95 15.83 -10.60
C ARG A 29 -3.35 14.45 -10.45
N ILE A 30 -3.07 13.77 -11.56
CA ILE A 30 -2.42 12.47 -11.58
C ILE A 30 -0.95 12.64 -11.95
N PHE A 31 -0.06 11.99 -11.21
CA PHE A 31 1.38 11.98 -11.45
C PHE A 31 1.83 10.53 -11.61
N GLY A 32 2.64 10.25 -12.63
CA GLY A 32 3.32 8.98 -12.80
C GLY A 32 4.77 9.09 -12.34
N PHE A 33 5.23 8.12 -11.55
CA PHE A 33 6.60 8.01 -11.08
C PHE A 33 7.21 6.68 -11.47
N VAL A 34 8.51 6.68 -11.75
CA VAL A 34 9.30 5.49 -12.03
C VAL A 34 10.50 5.47 -11.09
N GLY A 35 10.66 4.37 -10.36
CA GLY A 35 11.81 4.11 -9.50
C GLY A 35 12.68 2.99 -10.07
N THR A 36 13.99 3.20 -10.16
CA THR A 36 14.96 2.18 -10.55
C THR A 36 15.76 1.79 -9.31
N ARG A 37 15.68 0.53 -8.88
CA ARG A 37 16.47 0.02 -7.75
C ARG A 37 17.92 -0.23 -8.18
N ALA A 38 18.83 -0.07 -7.22
CA ALA A 38 20.17 -0.64 -7.33
C ALA A 38 20.06 -2.14 -7.59
N ALA A 39 21.02 -2.69 -8.35
CA ALA A 39 21.05 -4.11 -8.68
C ALA A 39 21.21 -4.96 -7.42
N GLU A 40 20.11 -5.46 -6.90
CA GLU A 40 20.05 -6.41 -5.80
C GLU A 40 19.45 -7.73 -6.28
N THR A 41 19.91 -8.84 -5.72
CA THR A 41 19.30 -10.15 -5.99
C THR A 41 17.92 -10.19 -5.33
N PRO A 42 16.83 -10.40 -6.09
CA PRO A 42 15.50 -10.52 -5.53
C PRO A 42 15.44 -11.62 -4.45
N ASP A 43 14.66 -11.39 -3.39
CA ASP A 43 14.38 -12.42 -2.40
C ASP A 43 13.59 -13.57 -3.09
N PRO A 44 14.13 -14.80 -3.15
CA PRO A 44 13.45 -15.92 -3.82
C PRO A 44 12.06 -16.21 -3.25
N ALA A 45 11.82 -15.91 -1.97
CA ALA A 45 10.52 -16.09 -1.33
C ALA A 45 9.53 -14.93 -1.63
N CYS A 46 9.94 -13.97 -2.46
CA CYS A 46 9.11 -12.82 -2.87
C CYS A 46 9.13 -12.59 -4.39
N SER A 47 9.75 -13.47 -5.16
CA SER A 47 9.84 -13.35 -6.62
C SER A 47 9.38 -14.64 -7.30
N THR A 48 8.67 -14.48 -8.41
CA THR A 48 8.31 -15.61 -9.29
C THR A 48 9.45 -16.00 -10.22
N ASP A 49 10.43 -15.13 -10.42
CA ASP A 49 11.63 -15.38 -11.23
C ASP A 49 12.85 -14.66 -10.62
N PRO A 50 13.57 -15.33 -9.70
CA PRO A 50 14.76 -14.74 -9.05
C PRO A 50 15.92 -14.45 -10.01
N SER A 51 15.87 -14.93 -11.26
CA SER A 51 16.92 -14.70 -12.26
C SER A 51 16.80 -13.37 -12.99
N GLN A 52 15.65 -12.72 -12.89
CA GLN A 52 15.43 -11.41 -13.52
C GLN A 52 15.93 -10.28 -12.62
N SER A 53 16.61 -9.32 -13.21
CA SER A 53 16.89 -8.02 -12.56
C SER A 53 15.57 -7.35 -12.21
N ASN A 54 15.53 -6.62 -11.08
CA ASN A 54 14.35 -5.88 -10.68
C ASN A 54 13.93 -4.90 -11.79
N PRO A 55 12.72 -5.07 -12.38
CA PRO A 55 12.23 -4.10 -13.34
C PRO A 55 12.02 -2.75 -12.64
N PRO A 56 12.02 -1.63 -13.38
CA PRO A 56 11.62 -0.37 -12.82
C PRO A 56 10.23 -0.47 -12.16
N GLU A 57 10.11 0.09 -10.97
CA GLU A 57 8.84 0.15 -10.26
C GLU A 57 8.05 1.38 -10.69
N GLU A 58 6.78 1.19 -11.02
CA GLU A 58 5.89 2.28 -11.37
C GLU A 58 4.90 2.58 -10.23
N MET A 59 4.62 3.86 -10.03
CA MET A 59 3.64 4.30 -9.05
C MET A 59 2.87 5.51 -9.56
N VAL A 60 1.61 5.59 -9.20
CA VAL A 60 0.75 6.74 -9.48
C VAL A 60 0.45 7.48 -8.18
N ALA A 61 0.51 8.82 -8.22
CA ALA A 61 0.00 9.68 -7.16
C ALA A 61 -1.21 10.48 -7.67
N LEU A 62 -2.32 10.43 -6.95
CA LEU A 62 -3.44 11.36 -7.10
C LEU A 62 -3.31 12.43 -6.05
N VAL A 63 -3.23 13.69 -6.47
CA VAL A 63 -3.03 14.84 -5.59
C VAL A 63 -4.22 15.80 -5.73
N MET A 64 -4.78 16.21 -4.61
CA MET A 64 -5.82 17.25 -4.53
C MET A 64 -5.33 18.40 -3.68
N GLY A 65 -5.65 19.63 -4.07
CA GLY A 65 -5.42 20.85 -3.31
C GLY A 65 -3.97 21.19 -3.05
N ASP A 66 -3.74 22.08 -2.08
CA ASP A 66 -2.39 22.43 -1.62
C ASP A 66 -1.91 21.43 -0.55
N VAL A 67 -0.90 20.67 -0.89
CA VAL A 67 -0.30 19.64 -0.03
C VAL A 67 1.00 20.10 0.65
N SER A 68 1.36 21.39 0.48
CA SER A 68 2.62 21.96 0.97
C SER A 68 2.48 22.77 2.25
N SER A 69 1.32 23.35 2.50
CA SER A 69 1.08 24.32 3.59
C SER A 69 0.87 23.67 4.96
N THR A 70 0.31 22.45 4.99
CA THR A 70 0.04 21.66 6.20
C THR A 70 0.36 20.20 5.95
N PRO A 71 0.61 19.37 6.99
CA PRO A 71 0.80 17.94 6.77
C PRO A 71 -0.43 17.32 6.06
N PRO A 72 -0.29 16.89 4.78
CA PRO A 72 -1.42 16.38 4.01
C PRO A 72 -1.88 15.02 4.53
N ILE A 73 -3.15 14.68 4.27
CA ILE A 73 -3.61 13.30 4.34
C ILE A 73 -2.91 12.52 3.24
N VAL A 74 -2.27 11.41 3.61
CA VAL A 74 -1.62 10.49 2.67
C VAL A 74 -2.19 9.09 2.83
N ARG A 75 -2.59 8.47 1.73
CA ARG A 75 -2.90 7.04 1.64
C ARG A 75 -1.92 6.35 0.72
N ILE A 76 -1.22 5.34 1.21
CA ILE A 76 -0.47 4.39 0.39
C ILE A 76 -1.41 3.20 0.14
N HIS A 77 -1.80 2.98 -1.11
CA HIS A 77 -2.70 1.90 -1.53
C HIS A 77 -1.95 0.91 -2.41
N SER A 78 -1.79 -0.31 -1.93
CA SER A 78 -1.22 -1.40 -2.74
C SER A 78 -2.30 -1.99 -3.64
N GLN A 79 -2.02 -2.11 -4.92
CA GLN A 79 -2.94 -2.61 -5.95
C GLN A 79 -3.62 -3.91 -5.55
N CYS A 80 -4.91 -3.96 -5.86
CA CYS A 80 -5.72 -5.17 -5.78
C CYS A 80 -6.70 -5.20 -6.94
N LEU A 81 -6.29 -5.73 -8.10
CA LEU A 81 -7.11 -5.76 -9.31
C LEU A 81 -8.50 -6.35 -9.05
N THR A 82 -8.55 -7.45 -8.32
CA THR A 82 -9.81 -8.14 -8.04
C THR A 82 -10.75 -7.31 -7.16
N GLY A 83 -10.22 -6.59 -6.17
CA GLY A 83 -11.01 -5.70 -5.32
C GLY A 83 -11.28 -4.36 -5.99
N ASP A 84 -10.22 -3.64 -6.39
CA ASP A 84 -10.29 -2.26 -6.86
C ASP A 84 -11.09 -2.12 -8.16
N VAL A 85 -10.94 -3.07 -9.09
CA VAL A 85 -11.58 -3.04 -10.42
C VAL A 85 -12.83 -3.91 -10.48
N PHE A 86 -12.72 -5.18 -10.05
CA PHE A 86 -13.80 -6.16 -10.23
C PHE A 86 -14.77 -6.22 -9.04
N GLY A 87 -14.52 -5.50 -7.94
CA GLY A 87 -15.41 -5.46 -6.78
C GLY A 87 -15.51 -6.80 -6.06
N SER A 88 -14.40 -7.54 -5.97
CA SER A 88 -14.34 -8.83 -5.26
C SER A 88 -14.78 -8.67 -3.81
N LEU A 89 -15.64 -9.56 -3.34
CA LEU A 89 -16.08 -9.64 -1.94
C LEU A 89 -15.12 -10.45 -1.05
N ARG A 90 -13.96 -10.85 -1.58
CA ARG A 90 -12.91 -11.55 -0.80
C ARG A 90 -12.01 -10.62 0.01
N CYS A 91 -12.12 -9.31 -0.17
CA CYS A 91 -11.32 -8.31 0.53
C CYS A 91 -12.01 -6.96 0.62
N ASP A 92 -11.49 -6.10 1.47
CA ASP A 92 -11.93 -4.73 1.74
C ASP A 92 -11.20 -3.66 0.89
N CYS A 93 -10.36 -4.07 -0.08
CA CYS A 93 -9.45 -3.14 -0.80
C CYS A 93 -10.19 -1.99 -1.47
N ARG A 94 -11.25 -2.28 -2.24
CA ARG A 94 -12.05 -1.25 -2.90
C ARG A 94 -12.67 -0.26 -1.91
N LEU A 95 -13.22 -0.76 -0.81
CA LEU A 95 -13.83 0.10 0.21
C LEU A 95 -12.80 1.02 0.85
N GLN A 96 -11.59 0.53 1.11
CA GLN A 96 -10.48 1.34 1.63
C GLN A 96 -9.99 2.39 0.61
N LEU A 97 -9.95 2.05 -0.69
CA LEU A 97 -9.62 2.99 -1.75
C LEU A 97 -10.65 4.11 -1.85
N GLU A 98 -11.94 3.76 -1.86
CA GLU A 98 -13.04 4.70 -1.92
C GLU A 98 -13.11 5.58 -0.66
N LEU A 99 -12.88 5.01 0.52
CA LEU A 99 -12.79 5.78 1.77
C LEU A 99 -11.68 6.83 1.68
N ALA A 100 -10.48 6.45 1.22
CA ALA A 100 -9.36 7.38 1.12
C ALA A 100 -9.63 8.52 0.13
N LEU A 101 -10.18 8.22 -1.05
CA LEU A 101 -10.51 9.23 -2.05
C LEU A 101 -11.59 10.21 -1.55
N ARG A 102 -12.60 9.70 -0.84
CA ARG A 102 -13.64 10.52 -0.21
C ARG A 102 -13.07 11.40 0.88
N THR A 103 -12.28 10.84 1.81
CA THR A 103 -11.67 11.61 2.91
C THR A 103 -10.76 12.73 2.38
N ILE A 104 -9.95 12.46 1.34
CA ILE A 104 -9.13 13.49 0.70
C ILE A 104 -9.99 14.57 0.05
N ALA A 105 -11.09 14.18 -0.58
CA ALA A 105 -12.01 15.12 -1.23
C ALA A 105 -12.77 16.01 -0.21
N GLU A 106 -13.19 15.45 0.91
CA GLU A 106 -13.85 16.16 2.02
C GLU A 106 -12.88 17.14 2.70
N GLU A 107 -11.61 16.76 2.87
CA GLU A 107 -10.54 17.65 3.37
C GLU A 107 -10.18 18.75 2.37
N GLY A 108 -10.38 18.50 1.07
CA GLY A 108 -9.98 19.40 -0.01
C GLY A 108 -8.49 19.39 -0.35
N ALA A 109 -7.66 18.63 0.38
CA ALA A 109 -6.23 18.46 0.13
C ALA A 109 -5.73 17.09 0.60
N GLY A 110 -4.86 16.46 -0.20
CA GLY A 110 -4.24 15.19 0.16
C GLY A 110 -3.66 14.43 -1.02
N ILE A 111 -3.05 13.29 -0.72
CA ILE A 111 -2.30 12.47 -1.67
C ILE A 111 -2.72 11.01 -1.52
N LEU A 112 -3.13 10.38 -2.62
CA LEU A 112 -3.26 8.93 -2.70
C LEU A 112 -2.12 8.39 -3.56
N LEU A 113 -1.25 7.57 -2.97
CA LEU A 113 -0.18 6.84 -3.66
C LEU A 113 -0.69 5.44 -3.98
N TYR A 114 -0.75 5.10 -5.26
CA TYR A 114 -1.18 3.79 -5.75
C TYR A 114 0.01 3.03 -6.30
N GLU A 115 0.42 1.98 -5.60
CA GLU A 115 1.60 1.17 -5.91
C GLU A 115 1.23 -0.18 -6.52
N GLN A 116 2.01 -0.64 -7.49
CA GLN A 116 1.76 -1.87 -8.24
C GLN A 116 2.26 -3.13 -7.49
N GLN A 117 1.87 -3.30 -6.23
CA GLN A 117 2.26 -4.44 -5.40
C GLN A 117 1.08 -5.40 -5.18
N GLU A 118 0.59 -5.98 -6.28
CA GLU A 118 -0.51 -6.95 -6.29
C GLU A 118 -0.20 -8.19 -5.47
N GLY A 119 -1.25 -8.75 -4.83
CA GLY A 119 -1.11 -10.00 -4.07
C GLY A 119 -0.15 -9.92 -2.90
N ARG A 120 -0.01 -8.75 -2.25
CA ARG A 120 1.01 -8.50 -1.22
C ARG A 120 2.45 -8.62 -1.76
N GLY A 121 2.67 -8.18 -2.99
CA GLY A 121 3.98 -8.17 -3.64
C GLY A 121 4.36 -9.45 -4.38
N ILE A 122 3.52 -10.50 -4.35
CA ILE A 122 3.80 -11.76 -5.08
C ILE A 122 3.25 -11.76 -6.51
N GLY A 123 2.42 -10.75 -6.88
CA GLY A 123 1.83 -10.62 -8.19
C GLY A 123 0.45 -11.27 -8.33
N LEU A 124 -0.20 -11.02 -9.50
CA LEU A 124 -1.59 -11.43 -9.74
C LEU A 124 -1.74 -12.95 -9.89
N MET A 125 -0.86 -13.60 -10.66
CA MET A 125 -1.03 -15.04 -10.93
C MET A 125 -0.84 -15.90 -9.67
N PRO A 126 0.21 -15.71 -8.83
CA PRO A 126 0.31 -16.38 -7.54
C PRO A 126 -0.88 -16.09 -6.61
N LYS A 127 -1.39 -14.87 -6.61
CA LYS A 127 -2.61 -14.54 -5.84
C LYS A 127 -3.83 -15.35 -6.28
N LEU A 128 -4.04 -15.55 -7.59
CA LEU A 128 -5.13 -16.38 -8.09
C LEU A 128 -4.93 -17.86 -7.73
N GLN A 129 -3.69 -18.34 -7.75
CA GLN A 129 -3.37 -19.68 -7.26
C GLN A 129 -3.65 -19.81 -5.75
N ALA A 130 -3.31 -18.77 -4.95
CA ALA A 130 -3.66 -18.74 -3.54
C ALA A 130 -5.20 -18.79 -3.32
N TYR A 131 -5.98 -18.09 -4.14
CA TYR A 131 -7.44 -18.20 -4.11
C TYR A 131 -7.94 -19.63 -4.33
N ALA A 132 -7.36 -20.34 -5.30
CA ALA A 132 -7.72 -21.75 -5.56
C ALA A 132 -7.36 -22.69 -4.38
N LEU A 133 -6.34 -22.34 -3.59
CA LEU A 133 -6.00 -23.05 -2.35
C LEU A 133 -6.94 -22.69 -1.21
N GLN A 134 -7.35 -21.42 -1.10
CA GLN A 134 -8.35 -20.96 -0.12
C GLN A 134 -9.70 -21.63 -0.34
N ASP A 135 -10.11 -21.84 -1.59
CA ASP A 135 -11.34 -22.59 -1.93
C ASP A 135 -11.31 -24.04 -1.44
N LYS A 136 -10.10 -24.56 -1.12
CA LYS A 136 -9.88 -25.88 -0.53
C LYS A 136 -9.69 -25.85 0.99
N GLY A 137 -9.90 -24.67 1.63
CA GLY A 137 -9.92 -24.51 3.09
C GLY A 137 -8.67 -23.92 3.73
N LEU A 138 -7.64 -23.53 2.97
CA LEU A 138 -6.48 -22.83 3.52
C LEU A 138 -6.83 -21.35 3.81
N ASP A 139 -6.16 -20.74 4.79
CA ASP A 139 -6.22 -19.28 4.92
C ASP A 139 -5.21 -18.58 3.98
N THR A 140 -5.23 -17.24 3.96
CA THR A 140 -4.40 -16.46 3.03
C THR A 140 -2.89 -16.65 3.27
N VAL A 141 -2.46 -16.77 4.53
CA VAL A 141 -1.05 -16.95 4.89
C VAL A 141 -0.59 -18.35 4.52
N GLU A 142 -1.35 -19.37 4.93
CA GLU A 142 -1.10 -20.78 4.60
C GLU A 142 -1.06 -21.03 3.10
N ALA A 143 -1.94 -20.38 2.32
CA ALA A 143 -1.95 -20.48 0.87
C ALA A 143 -0.67 -19.91 0.24
N ASN A 144 -0.19 -18.73 0.73
CA ASN A 144 1.05 -18.12 0.25
C ASN A 144 2.28 -18.98 0.61
N GLU A 145 2.37 -19.47 1.85
CA GLU A 145 3.46 -20.33 2.31
C GLU A 145 3.51 -21.65 1.53
N LYS A 146 2.35 -22.24 1.22
CA LYS A 146 2.27 -23.46 0.40
C LYS A 146 2.74 -23.23 -1.04
N LEU A 147 2.63 -22.01 -1.55
CA LEU A 147 3.18 -21.62 -2.85
C LEU A 147 4.66 -21.21 -2.78
N GLY A 148 5.28 -21.24 -1.60
CA GLY A 148 6.69 -20.91 -1.38
C GLY A 148 6.94 -19.42 -1.14
N PHE A 149 5.90 -18.59 -0.95
CA PHE A 149 6.03 -17.16 -0.71
C PHE A 149 5.94 -16.82 0.78
N LYS A 150 6.54 -15.69 1.16
CA LYS A 150 6.30 -15.07 2.47
C LYS A 150 4.85 -14.57 2.57
N ALA A 151 4.37 -14.41 3.80
CA ALA A 151 3.03 -13.88 4.09
C ALA A 151 2.81 -12.46 3.52
N ASP A 152 3.86 -11.64 3.51
CA ASP A 152 3.88 -10.29 2.94
C ASP A 152 5.26 -9.96 2.37
N CYS A 153 5.30 -9.65 1.08
CA CYS A 153 6.49 -9.29 0.32
C CYS A 153 6.52 -7.81 -0.06
N ARG A 154 5.52 -7.02 0.39
CA ARG A 154 5.49 -5.60 0.04
C ARG A 154 6.62 -4.84 0.68
N VAL A 155 7.08 -3.83 -0.06
CA VAL A 155 8.07 -2.85 0.36
C VAL A 155 7.48 -1.44 0.14
N PHE A 156 7.78 -0.49 1.02
CA PHE A 156 7.15 0.83 1.02
C PHE A 156 8.17 1.97 0.88
N GLU A 157 9.34 1.67 0.31
CA GLU A 157 10.38 2.67 0.07
C GLU A 157 10.03 3.61 -1.09
N LEU A 158 9.45 3.10 -2.19
CA LEU A 158 9.08 3.95 -3.33
C LEU A 158 8.07 5.05 -2.95
N PRO A 159 6.97 4.76 -2.21
CA PRO A 159 6.11 5.78 -1.66
C PRO A 159 6.85 6.87 -0.88
N ALA A 160 7.80 6.48 -0.04
CA ALA A 160 8.58 7.43 0.75
C ALA A 160 9.47 8.33 -0.13
N GLU A 161 10.17 7.75 -1.11
CA GLU A 161 11.00 8.53 -2.04
C GLU A 161 10.17 9.48 -2.90
N VAL A 162 8.98 9.06 -3.35
CA VAL A 162 8.06 9.93 -4.10
C VAL A 162 7.59 11.10 -3.23
N LEU A 163 7.22 10.88 -1.96
CA LEU A 163 6.86 11.96 -1.05
C LEU A 163 8.01 12.96 -0.85
N LYS A 164 9.26 12.48 -0.70
CA LYS A 164 10.44 13.35 -0.64
C LYS A 164 10.64 14.16 -1.92
N LEU A 165 10.48 13.52 -3.08
CA LEU A 165 10.56 14.20 -4.38
C LEU A 165 9.50 15.29 -4.53
N MET A 166 8.33 15.11 -3.92
CA MET A 166 7.27 16.11 -3.84
C MET A 166 7.50 17.18 -2.76
N GLY A 167 8.58 17.09 -1.97
CA GLY A 167 8.89 18.02 -0.89
C GLY A 167 8.09 17.78 0.40
N ILE A 168 7.42 16.64 0.53
CA ILE A 168 6.60 16.29 1.70
C ILE A 168 7.48 15.64 2.78
N THR A 169 7.59 16.29 3.94
CA THR A 169 8.38 15.82 5.08
C THR A 169 7.55 15.39 6.29
N GLN A 170 6.26 15.72 6.30
CA GLN A 170 5.32 15.37 7.36
C GLN A 170 3.98 14.98 6.73
N VAL A 171 3.31 13.97 7.31
CA VAL A 171 2.04 13.46 6.79
C VAL A 171 1.07 13.07 7.91
N ARG A 172 -0.23 13.15 7.63
CA ARG A 172 -1.29 12.41 8.33
C ARG A 172 -1.54 11.13 7.54
N LEU A 173 -1.06 9.99 8.04
CA LEU A 173 -1.05 8.73 7.28
C LEU A 173 -2.31 7.91 7.55
N MET A 174 -3.14 7.74 6.51
CA MET A 174 -4.31 6.85 6.58
C MET A 174 -3.87 5.40 6.36
N THR A 175 -3.71 4.65 7.45
CA THR A 175 -3.28 3.24 7.41
C THR A 175 -3.63 2.48 8.68
N ASN A 176 -3.85 1.17 8.54
CA ASN A 176 -3.92 0.20 9.66
C ASN A 176 -2.68 -0.72 9.68
N ASN A 177 -1.74 -0.55 8.71
CA ASN A 177 -0.53 -1.36 8.63
C ASN A 177 0.65 -0.62 9.29
N PRO A 178 1.23 -1.14 10.39
CA PRO A 178 2.37 -0.52 11.07
C PRO A 178 3.63 -0.47 10.20
N ASP A 179 3.83 -1.40 9.26
CA ASP A 179 4.98 -1.40 8.36
C ASP A 179 5.02 -0.15 7.47
N LYS A 180 3.85 0.39 7.07
CA LYS A 180 3.78 1.64 6.29
C LYS A 180 4.21 2.85 7.11
N VAL A 181 3.88 2.89 8.39
CA VAL A 181 4.35 3.93 9.32
C VAL A 181 5.86 3.84 9.46
N ALA A 182 6.36 2.65 9.81
CA ALA A 182 7.80 2.41 10.01
C ALA A 182 8.62 2.73 8.75
N ALA A 183 8.13 2.42 7.55
CA ALA A 183 8.80 2.72 6.30
C ALA A 183 8.95 4.23 6.06
N LEU A 184 7.88 5.01 6.26
CA LEU A 184 7.93 6.47 6.12
C LEU A 184 8.86 7.11 7.16
N GLU A 185 8.76 6.72 8.41
CA GLU A 185 9.61 7.24 9.49
C GLU A 185 11.09 6.89 9.28
N SER A 186 11.39 5.66 8.87
CA SER A 186 12.75 5.22 8.52
C SER A 186 13.34 6.01 7.35
N ALA A 187 12.50 6.47 6.43
CA ALA A 187 12.87 7.33 5.34
C ALA A 187 12.97 8.82 5.72
N GLY A 188 12.69 9.19 6.98
CA GLY A 188 12.76 10.56 7.48
C GLY A 188 11.50 11.39 7.23
N ILE A 189 10.38 10.76 6.88
CA ILE A 189 9.07 11.41 6.79
C ILE A 189 8.34 11.22 8.12
N ARG A 190 8.00 12.31 8.78
CA ARG A 190 7.32 12.28 10.07
C ARG A 190 5.83 11.97 9.88
N VAL A 191 5.35 10.91 10.52
CA VAL A 191 3.92 10.62 10.63
C VAL A 191 3.39 11.37 11.86
N VAL A 192 2.75 12.53 11.63
CA VAL A 192 2.23 13.37 12.73
C VAL A 192 0.92 12.83 13.28
N GLU A 193 0.19 12.06 12.49
CA GLU A 193 -1.07 11.41 12.86
C GLU A 193 -1.25 10.13 12.04
N ARG A 194 -1.65 9.05 12.70
CA ARG A 194 -2.14 7.83 12.05
C ARG A 194 -3.67 7.89 12.01
N MET A 195 -4.22 7.99 10.82
CA MET A 195 -5.67 7.95 10.58
C MET A 195 -6.12 6.50 10.33
N SER A 196 -7.23 6.11 10.92
CA SER A 196 -7.83 4.80 10.66
C SER A 196 -8.27 4.67 9.20
N SER A 197 -8.07 3.49 8.62
CA SER A 197 -8.61 3.09 7.31
C SER A 197 -9.55 1.87 7.45
N VAL A 198 -10.15 1.70 8.62
CA VAL A 198 -11.16 0.67 8.87
C VAL A 198 -12.42 1.02 8.09
N VAL A 199 -12.96 0.04 7.42
CA VAL A 199 -14.27 0.12 6.73
C VAL A 199 -15.25 -0.81 7.44
N GLU A 200 -16.54 -0.54 7.32
CA GLU A 200 -17.56 -1.44 7.86
C GLU A 200 -17.32 -2.88 7.40
N SER A 201 -17.22 -3.78 8.38
CA SER A 201 -17.01 -5.19 8.10
C SER A 201 -18.26 -5.77 7.41
N GLN A 202 -18.03 -6.58 6.38
CA GLN A 202 -19.06 -7.38 5.74
C GLN A 202 -18.75 -8.85 5.97
N GLU A 203 -19.76 -9.67 6.17
CA GLU A 203 -19.63 -11.10 6.41
C GLU A 203 -18.73 -11.80 5.37
N SER A 204 -18.78 -11.33 4.13
CA SER A 204 -18.03 -11.89 3.00
C SER A 204 -16.50 -11.80 3.12
N PHE A 205 -15.95 -10.82 3.86
CA PHE A 205 -14.51 -10.65 4.05
C PHE A 205 -14.06 -10.60 5.52
N GLU A 206 -14.94 -10.94 6.46
CA GLU A 206 -14.62 -10.94 7.89
C GLU A 206 -13.43 -11.85 8.22
N LYS A 207 -13.39 -13.07 7.65
CA LYS A 207 -12.26 -13.99 7.78
C LYS A 207 -10.94 -13.38 7.29
N TYR A 208 -10.98 -12.60 6.21
CA TYR A 208 -9.81 -11.92 5.69
C TYR A 208 -9.31 -10.83 6.64
N LEU A 209 -10.21 -10.06 7.24
CA LEU A 209 -9.87 -9.06 8.25
C LEU A 209 -9.29 -9.70 9.51
N GLN A 210 -9.83 -10.84 9.94
CA GLN A 210 -9.32 -11.59 11.09
C GLN A 210 -7.88 -12.05 10.84
N VAL A 211 -7.56 -12.61 9.68
CA VAL A 211 -6.19 -13.00 9.32
C VAL A 211 -5.23 -11.79 9.32
N LYS A 212 -5.68 -10.62 8.86
CA LYS A 212 -4.88 -9.39 8.94
C LYS A 212 -4.56 -8.99 10.38
N ARG A 213 -5.52 -9.13 11.29
CA ARG A 213 -5.32 -8.86 12.73
C ARG A 213 -4.37 -9.86 13.35
N ASP A 214 -4.72 -11.14 13.26
CA ASP A 214 -4.10 -12.21 14.05
C ASP A 214 -2.70 -12.58 13.57
N LYS A 215 -2.48 -12.55 12.24
CA LYS A 215 -1.22 -13.01 11.62
C LYS A 215 -0.34 -11.89 11.04
N MET A 216 -0.85 -10.64 10.92
CA MET A 216 -0.13 -9.54 10.26
C MET A 216 -0.06 -8.26 11.12
N GLY A 217 -0.57 -8.26 12.35
CA GLY A 217 -0.47 -7.13 13.27
C GLY A 217 -1.18 -5.85 12.84
N HIS A 218 -2.22 -5.94 11.99
CA HIS A 218 -3.00 -4.77 11.61
C HIS A 218 -3.79 -4.22 12.79
N ILE A 219 -3.74 -2.90 12.97
CA ILE A 219 -4.44 -2.19 14.03
C ILE A 219 -5.93 -2.07 13.67
N THR A 220 -6.82 -2.34 14.62
CA THR A 220 -8.27 -2.14 14.50
C THR A 220 -8.76 -1.22 15.62
N GLU A 221 -9.87 -0.53 15.43
CA GLU A 221 -10.42 0.42 16.42
C GLU A 221 -10.66 -0.21 17.81
N GLU A 222 -10.93 -1.50 17.87
CA GLU A 222 -11.10 -2.23 19.15
C GLU A 222 -9.81 -2.30 19.99
N ALA A 223 -8.63 -2.20 19.38
CA ALA A 223 -7.35 -2.23 20.09
C ALA A 223 -6.93 -0.87 20.66
N ASP A 224 -7.44 0.23 20.13
CA ASP A 224 -7.11 1.58 20.60
C ASP A 224 -7.88 2.01 21.88
N SER A 225 -8.94 1.28 22.27
CA SER A 225 -9.77 1.59 23.44
C SER A 225 -9.26 1.04 24.78
N VAL A 226 -8.17 0.27 24.78
CA VAL A 226 -7.65 -0.43 25.99
C VAL A 226 -6.44 0.28 26.63
N ASN A 227 -5.88 1.34 26.00
CA ASN A 227 -4.71 2.08 26.53
C ASN A 227 -4.97 3.60 26.62
N SER A 228 -6.06 3.98 27.29
CA SER A 228 -6.28 5.37 27.74
C SER A 228 -6.28 5.44 29.25
#